data_b4dfdadede76ce44be89c2fc19a556c7
#
_entry.id   b4dfdadede76ce44be89c2fc19a556c7
#
_cell.length_a   1.000
_cell.length_b   1.000
_cell.length_c   1.000
_cell.angle_alpha   90.00
_cell.angle_beta   90.00
_cell.angle_gamma   90.00
#
_symmetry.space_group_name_H-M   'P 1'
#
loop_
_entity.id
_entity.type
_entity.pdbx_description
1 polymer ?
#
loop_
_entity_poly.entity_id
_entity_poly.type
_entity_poly.pdbx_seq_one_letter_code
_entity_poly.pdbx_strand_id
1 'polypeptide(L)'
;MATLKIMIVEDEIIVAKDIQRILNKLGYEAFDPFSNGKKALDAIEKLNPDLILLDINLKSSEIDGIQVADQIHQHYQIPFIFLTAFSDKNTLERAKLTEPYGYIIKPFDEDDIRTAIEIAYYKYTKDLELQNKGNRFAAALDSVDVAVIITDSNEKVIFMNKMAETLTGCLKQEALGKDISVAMKNSSSETKDALKVLAKTVVGDSGQSGDSPIAISNGAGENKVSVNTFPILTVNNKINGCAFVLSGSGRPPQADTATDKNLFNFLENIYANNSFFIKKDSRFVRVNFQDILWIEALDNYVIIKTSNKEQFILHSSMKDIEAKLPPLNFARIH
;
A
#
# COMPACT_ATOMS: atom_id res chain seq x y z
N MET A 1 14.40 -23.11 6.99
CA MET A 1 13.16 -22.56 6.41
C MET A 1 12.11 -23.64 6.52
N ALA A 2 10.86 -23.33 6.81
CA ALA A 2 9.80 -24.34 6.76
C ALA A 2 9.66 -24.85 5.32
N THR A 3 9.43 -26.14 5.15
CA THR A 3 9.22 -26.76 3.84
C THR A 3 7.87 -26.31 3.30
N LEU A 4 7.82 -25.81 2.06
CA LEU A 4 6.56 -25.39 1.42
C LEU A 4 5.66 -26.61 1.18
N LYS A 5 4.38 -26.45 1.54
CA LYS A 5 3.32 -27.43 1.32
C LYS A 5 2.60 -27.14 0.02
N ILE A 6 2.68 -28.05 -0.94
CA ILE A 6 2.16 -27.84 -2.28
C ILE A 6 1.02 -28.82 -2.57
N MET A 7 -0.14 -28.25 -2.93
CA MET A 7 -1.29 -29.02 -3.41
C MET A 7 -1.22 -29.16 -4.93
N ILE A 8 -1.55 -30.33 -5.43
CA ILE A 8 -1.59 -30.66 -6.85
C ILE A 8 -3.05 -30.96 -7.24
N VAL A 9 -3.56 -30.27 -8.25
CA VAL A 9 -4.89 -30.51 -8.83
C VAL A 9 -4.70 -30.80 -10.32
N GLU A 10 -4.75 -32.11 -10.65
CA GLU A 10 -4.45 -32.63 -11.98
C GLU A 10 -5.21 -33.96 -12.17
N ASP A 11 -6.02 -34.08 -13.21
CA ASP A 11 -6.86 -35.26 -13.44
C ASP A 11 -6.14 -36.40 -14.16
N GLU A 12 -5.02 -36.12 -14.84
CA GLU A 12 -4.16 -37.13 -15.44
C GLU A 12 -3.23 -37.76 -14.38
N ILE A 13 -3.59 -38.94 -13.86
CA ILE A 13 -2.90 -39.61 -12.74
C ILE A 13 -1.40 -39.73 -12.95
N ILE A 14 -0.95 -40.01 -14.19
CA ILE A 14 0.47 -40.17 -14.51
C ILE A 14 1.19 -38.84 -14.35
N VAL A 15 0.64 -37.75 -14.88
CA VAL A 15 1.18 -36.39 -14.77
C VAL A 15 1.21 -35.95 -13.32
N ALA A 16 0.10 -36.14 -12.59
CA ALA A 16 -0.04 -35.79 -11.20
C ALA A 16 1.01 -36.48 -10.30
N LYS A 17 1.26 -37.77 -10.52
CA LYS A 17 2.27 -38.53 -9.78
C LYS A 17 3.70 -38.14 -10.16
N ASP A 18 3.96 -37.78 -11.41
CA ASP A 18 5.27 -37.28 -11.83
C ASP A 18 5.56 -35.91 -11.18
N ILE A 19 4.59 -34.98 -11.16
CA ILE A 19 4.69 -33.72 -10.42
C ILE A 19 4.99 -33.98 -8.94
N GLN A 20 4.23 -34.86 -8.30
CA GLN A 20 4.43 -35.20 -6.87
C GLN A 20 5.85 -35.70 -6.60
N ARG A 21 6.37 -36.58 -7.49
CA ARG A 21 7.73 -37.10 -7.39
C ARG A 21 8.79 -35.99 -7.54
N ILE A 22 8.60 -35.08 -8.52
CA ILE A 22 9.49 -33.94 -8.74
C ILE A 22 9.50 -33.04 -7.51
N LEU A 23 8.33 -32.65 -6.99
CA LEU A 23 8.22 -31.79 -5.82
C LEU A 23 8.92 -32.39 -4.58
N ASN A 24 8.70 -33.67 -4.32
CA ASN A 24 9.36 -34.36 -3.21
C ASN A 24 10.89 -34.42 -3.40
N LYS A 25 11.37 -34.62 -4.63
CA LYS A 25 12.81 -34.60 -4.97
C LYS A 25 13.42 -33.22 -4.75
N LEU A 26 12.67 -32.15 -5.05
CA LEU A 26 13.08 -30.76 -4.80
C LEU A 26 13.00 -30.35 -3.33
N GLY A 27 12.50 -31.23 -2.45
CA GLY A 27 12.42 -30.99 -1.00
C GLY A 27 11.16 -30.25 -0.55
N TYR A 28 10.14 -30.14 -1.40
CA TYR A 28 8.82 -29.64 -1.03
C TYR A 28 7.96 -30.74 -0.39
N GLU A 29 6.99 -30.36 0.44
CA GLU A 29 5.98 -31.28 0.98
C GLU A 29 4.79 -31.31 -0.02
N ALA A 30 4.70 -32.35 -0.85
CA ALA A 30 3.63 -32.50 -1.82
C ALA A 30 2.49 -33.35 -1.23
N PHE A 31 1.27 -32.79 -1.19
CA PHE A 31 0.08 -33.57 -0.84
C PHE A 31 -0.24 -34.62 -1.93
N ASP A 32 -1.06 -35.59 -1.58
CA ASP A 32 -1.61 -36.50 -2.57
C ASP A 32 -2.43 -35.71 -3.60
N PRO A 33 -2.23 -35.97 -4.92
CA PRO A 33 -2.89 -35.19 -5.96
C PRO A 33 -4.42 -35.36 -5.96
N PHE A 34 -5.11 -34.26 -6.25
CA PHE A 34 -6.54 -34.23 -6.45
C PHE A 34 -6.86 -34.29 -7.94
N SER A 35 -7.65 -35.27 -8.35
CA SER A 35 -8.15 -35.37 -9.74
C SER A 35 -9.44 -34.61 -9.99
N ASN A 36 -10.00 -33.97 -8.96
CA ASN A 36 -11.29 -33.28 -9.03
C ASN A 36 -11.21 -31.94 -8.31
N GLY A 37 -11.58 -30.86 -9.01
CA GLY A 37 -11.48 -29.48 -8.50
C GLY A 37 -12.31 -29.22 -7.25
N LYS A 38 -13.53 -29.78 -7.18
CA LYS A 38 -14.41 -29.61 -6.02
C LYS A 38 -13.82 -30.27 -4.76
N LYS A 39 -13.30 -31.50 -4.89
CA LYS A 39 -12.62 -32.16 -3.78
C LYS A 39 -11.36 -31.42 -3.33
N ALA A 40 -10.64 -30.81 -4.25
CA ALA A 40 -9.48 -29.98 -3.94
C ALA A 40 -9.89 -28.76 -3.10
N LEU A 41 -10.94 -28.04 -3.52
CA LEU A 41 -11.48 -26.88 -2.76
C LEU A 41 -11.93 -27.29 -1.35
N ASP A 42 -12.66 -28.39 -1.19
CA ASP A 42 -13.11 -28.90 0.12
C ASP A 42 -11.92 -29.28 1.06
N ALA A 43 -10.77 -29.58 0.49
CA ALA A 43 -9.57 -29.97 1.24
C ALA A 43 -8.67 -28.78 1.64
N ILE A 44 -8.80 -27.62 1.03
CA ILE A 44 -7.91 -26.45 1.24
C ILE A 44 -7.83 -26.08 2.72
N GLU A 45 -8.95 -25.91 3.40
CA GLU A 45 -8.96 -25.48 4.82
C GLU A 45 -8.29 -26.50 5.74
N LYS A 46 -8.42 -27.78 5.43
CA LYS A 46 -7.84 -28.85 6.23
C LYS A 46 -6.35 -29.01 6.00
N LEU A 47 -5.90 -28.89 4.75
CA LEU A 47 -4.51 -29.11 4.35
C LEU A 47 -3.66 -27.86 4.51
N ASN A 48 -4.27 -26.68 4.38
CA ASN A 48 -3.63 -25.38 4.45
C ASN A 48 -2.35 -25.33 3.58
N PRO A 49 -2.47 -25.50 2.25
CA PRO A 49 -1.32 -25.48 1.36
C PRO A 49 -0.74 -24.05 1.24
N ASP A 50 0.58 -23.97 1.06
CA ASP A 50 1.29 -22.71 0.82
C ASP A 50 1.25 -22.29 -0.65
N LEU A 51 1.02 -23.26 -1.58
CA LEU A 51 0.93 -23.04 -3.02
C LEU A 51 0.13 -24.17 -3.67
N ILE A 52 -0.57 -23.86 -4.77
CA ILE A 52 -1.36 -24.82 -5.53
C ILE A 52 -0.84 -24.88 -6.98
N LEU A 53 -0.54 -26.09 -7.48
CA LEU A 53 -0.36 -26.37 -8.90
C LEU A 53 -1.70 -26.89 -9.45
N LEU A 54 -2.26 -26.21 -10.45
CA LEU A 54 -3.62 -26.40 -10.90
C LEU A 54 -3.68 -26.56 -12.41
N ASP A 55 -4.10 -27.75 -12.89
CA ASP A 55 -4.39 -27.91 -14.31
C ASP A 55 -5.62 -27.09 -14.73
N ILE A 56 -5.50 -26.39 -15.84
CA ILE A 56 -6.60 -25.64 -16.47
C ILE A 56 -7.71 -26.60 -16.92
N ASN A 57 -7.37 -27.76 -17.47
CA ASN A 57 -8.26 -28.68 -18.16
C ASN A 57 -8.61 -29.91 -17.31
N LEU A 58 -9.40 -29.76 -16.27
CA LEU A 58 -9.88 -30.85 -15.42
C LEU A 58 -11.08 -31.58 -16.06
N LYS A 59 -10.82 -32.51 -17.00
CA LYS A 59 -11.86 -33.23 -17.74
C LYS A 59 -12.76 -34.12 -16.90
N SER A 60 -12.23 -34.62 -15.77
CA SER A 60 -12.95 -35.49 -14.85
C SER A 60 -13.68 -34.75 -13.71
N SER A 61 -13.75 -33.41 -13.79
CA SER A 61 -14.36 -32.56 -12.77
C SER A 61 -15.62 -31.84 -13.30
N GLU A 62 -16.59 -31.56 -12.42
CA GLU A 62 -17.77 -30.75 -12.72
C GLU A 62 -17.41 -29.27 -13.02
N ILE A 63 -16.27 -28.83 -12.51
CA ILE A 63 -15.75 -27.48 -12.67
C ILE A 63 -14.34 -27.55 -13.28
N ASP A 64 -14.04 -26.61 -14.20
CA ASP A 64 -12.70 -26.50 -14.80
C ASP A 64 -11.68 -25.85 -13.84
N GLY A 65 -10.39 -25.94 -14.17
CA GLY A 65 -9.34 -25.36 -13.33
C GLY A 65 -9.44 -23.86 -13.19
N ILE A 66 -10.02 -23.13 -14.16
CA ILE A 66 -10.24 -21.67 -14.08
C ILE A 66 -11.32 -21.35 -13.06
N GLN A 67 -12.40 -22.14 -13.00
CA GLN A 67 -13.44 -21.99 -11.99
C GLN A 67 -12.92 -22.32 -10.58
N VAL A 68 -12.03 -23.32 -10.46
CA VAL A 68 -11.34 -23.61 -9.20
C VAL A 68 -10.46 -22.42 -8.78
N ALA A 69 -9.69 -21.87 -9.72
CA ALA A 69 -8.81 -20.69 -9.47
C ALA A 69 -9.61 -19.47 -9.03
N ASP A 70 -10.77 -19.20 -9.65
CA ASP A 70 -11.65 -18.09 -9.27
C ASP A 70 -12.13 -18.23 -7.82
N GLN A 71 -12.53 -19.43 -7.39
CA GLN A 71 -12.91 -19.67 -6.00
C GLN A 71 -11.73 -19.54 -5.03
N ILE A 72 -10.53 -20.00 -5.43
CA ILE A 72 -9.31 -19.81 -4.62
C ILE A 72 -9.01 -18.31 -4.46
N HIS A 73 -9.07 -17.55 -5.54
CA HIS A 73 -8.82 -16.11 -5.52
C HIS A 73 -9.83 -15.34 -4.64
N GLN A 74 -11.12 -15.70 -4.71
CA GLN A 74 -12.19 -15.02 -3.97
C GLN A 74 -12.21 -15.34 -2.47
N HIS A 75 -11.85 -16.57 -2.07
CA HIS A 75 -12.07 -17.04 -0.70
C HIS A 75 -10.78 -17.37 0.07
N TYR A 76 -9.67 -17.61 -0.64
CA TYR A 76 -8.40 -18.01 -0.05
C TYR A 76 -7.28 -17.11 -0.60
N GLN A 77 -6.38 -16.68 0.24
CA GLN A 77 -5.21 -15.91 -0.19
C GLN A 77 -4.00 -16.84 -0.43
N ILE A 78 -4.20 -17.87 -1.24
CA ILE A 78 -3.19 -18.89 -1.54
C ILE A 78 -2.73 -18.70 -2.98
N PRO A 79 -1.39 -18.58 -3.22
CA PRO A 79 -0.88 -18.46 -4.59
C PRO A 79 -1.09 -19.76 -5.36
N PHE A 80 -1.43 -19.64 -6.63
CA PHE A 80 -1.52 -20.80 -7.52
C PHE A 80 -0.81 -20.56 -8.85
N ILE A 81 -0.38 -21.65 -9.45
CA ILE A 81 0.29 -21.72 -10.75
C ILE A 81 -0.53 -22.63 -11.64
N PHE A 82 -0.85 -22.18 -12.83
CA PHE A 82 -1.53 -23.03 -13.81
C PHE A 82 -0.58 -23.98 -14.51
N LEU A 83 -1.01 -25.23 -14.69
CA LEU A 83 -0.46 -26.19 -15.62
C LEU A 83 -1.25 -26.12 -16.92
N THR A 84 -0.62 -25.95 -18.08
CA THR A 84 -1.33 -25.72 -19.34
C THR A 84 -0.63 -26.35 -20.54
N ALA A 85 -1.39 -26.86 -21.48
CA ALA A 85 -0.89 -27.33 -22.78
C ALA A 85 -0.75 -26.20 -23.82
N PHE A 86 -1.02 -24.94 -23.47
CA PHE A 86 -0.96 -23.76 -24.35
C PHE A 86 -1.83 -23.81 -25.62
N SER A 87 -3.00 -24.45 -25.56
CA SER A 87 -3.76 -24.83 -26.76
C SER A 87 -4.80 -23.81 -27.24
N ASP A 88 -5.17 -22.78 -26.43
CA ASP A 88 -6.24 -21.86 -26.81
C ASP A 88 -6.10 -20.46 -26.18
N LYS A 89 -6.16 -19.41 -27.04
CA LYS A 89 -6.11 -18.00 -26.60
C LYS A 89 -7.25 -17.62 -25.67
N ASN A 90 -8.47 -18.13 -25.91
CA ASN A 90 -9.63 -17.79 -25.10
C ASN A 90 -9.49 -18.32 -23.67
N THR A 91 -8.98 -19.54 -23.53
CA THR A 91 -8.70 -20.16 -22.23
C THR A 91 -7.65 -19.37 -21.46
N LEU A 92 -6.59 -18.90 -22.14
CA LEU A 92 -5.55 -18.08 -21.51
C LEU A 92 -6.09 -16.72 -21.05
N GLU A 93 -6.94 -16.05 -21.83
CA GLU A 93 -7.54 -14.77 -21.44
C GLU A 93 -8.47 -14.94 -20.21
N ARG A 94 -9.23 -16.02 -20.13
CA ARG A 94 -10.01 -16.36 -18.93
C ARG A 94 -9.11 -16.63 -17.71
N ALA A 95 -8.05 -17.41 -17.90
CA ALA A 95 -7.12 -17.76 -16.84
C ALA A 95 -6.39 -16.53 -16.26
N LYS A 96 -6.07 -15.52 -17.08
CA LYS A 96 -5.46 -14.27 -16.62
C LYS A 96 -6.34 -13.49 -15.63
N LEU A 97 -7.66 -13.54 -15.79
CA LEU A 97 -8.60 -12.82 -14.93
C LEU A 97 -8.62 -13.35 -13.49
N THR A 98 -8.15 -14.57 -13.25
CA THR A 98 -8.03 -15.15 -11.90
C THR A 98 -6.72 -14.78 -11.20
N GLU A 99 -5.87 -13.94 -11.82
CA GLU A 99 -4.61 -13.42 -11.29
C GLU A 99 -3.64 -14.50 -10.77
N PRO A 100 -3.26 -15.50 -11.62
CA PRO A 100 -2.32 -16.55 -11.22
C PRO A 100 -0.92 -15.98 -11.00
N TYR A 101 -0.16 -16.58 -10.10
CA TYR A 101 1.23 -16.20 -9.87
C TYR A 101 2.20 -16.73 -10.92
N GLY A 102 1.79 -17.69 -11.76
CA GLY A 102 2.59 -18.22 -12.86
C GLY A 102 1.85 -19.25 -13.70
N TYR A 103 2.56 -19.71 -14.73
CA TYR A 103 2.12 -20.75 -15.64
C TYR A 103 3.27 -21.73 -15.88
N ILE A 104 2.98 -23.01 -15.93
CA ILE A 104 3.90 -24.08 -16.37
C ILE A 104 3.31 -24.71 -17.64
N ILE A 105 4.09 -24.74 -18.70
CA ILE A 105 3.65 -25.27 -20.00
C ILE A 105 3.99 -26.74 -20.08
N LYS A 106 3.02 -27.59 -20.40
CA LYS A 106 3.23 -29.02 -20.68
C LYS A 106 3.78 -29.21 -22.11
N PRO A 107 4.81 -30.05 -22.34
CA PRO A 107 5.55 -30.83 -21.36
C PRO A 107 6.55 -29.98 -20.57
N PHE A 108 6.77 -30.28 -19.31
CA PHE A 108 7.65 -29.57 -18.38
C PHE A 108 8.70 -30.54 -17.79
N ASP A 109 9.79 -29.98 -17.32
CA ASP A 109 10.81 -30.69 -16.58
C ASP A 109 10.91 -30.23 -15.11
N GLU A 110 11.89 -30.75 -14.38
CA GLU A 110 12.13 -30.42 -12.97
C GLU A 110 12.52 -28.96 -12.78
N ASP A 111 13.30 -28.39 -13.70
CA ASP A 111 13.76 -27.00 -13.62
C ASP A 111 12.62 -26.01 -13.89
N ASP A 112 11.70 -26.36 -14.78
CA ASP A 112 10.49 -25.57 -15.06
C ASP A 112 9.62 -25.45 -13.82
N ILE A 113 9.35 -26.59 -13.15
CA ILE A 113 8.54 -26.62 -11.91
C ILE A 113 9.22 -25.83 -10.81
N ARG A 114 10.51 -26.04 -10.57
CA ARG A 114 11.28 -25.35 -9.54
C ARG A 114 11.23 -23.83 -9.76
N THR A 115 11.57 -23.39 -10.96
CA THR A 115 11.64 -21.98 -11.33
C THR A 115 10.29 -21.29 -11.17
N ALA A 116 9.22 -21.93 -11.64
CA ALA A 116 7.86 -21.39 -11.52
C ALA A 116 7.44 -21.24 -10.06
N ILE A 117 7.71 -22.23 -9.20
CA ILE A 117 7.38 -22.18 -7.78
C ILE A 117 8.17 -21.07 -7.09
N GLU A 118 9.48 -20.98 -7.31
CA GLU A 118 10.32 -19.96 -6.69
C GLU A 118 9.88 -18.55 -7.06
N ILE A 119 9.60 -18.30 -8.34
CA ILE A 119 9.12 -17.00 -8.83
C ILE A 119 7.72 -16.68 -8.26
N ALA A 120 6.80 -17.62 -8.31
CA ALA A 120 5.44 -17.43 -7.83
C ALA A 120 5.40 -17.14 -6.32
N TYR A 121 6.14 -17.91 -5.53
CA TYR A 121 6.20 -17.73 -4.09
C TYR A 121 6.90 -16.43 -3.70
N TYR A 122 7.96 -16.05 -4.41
CA TYR A 122 8.61 -14.75 -4.22
C TYR A 122 7.67 -13.58 -4.50
N LYS A 123 6.92 -13.60 -5.63
CA LYS A 123 5.93 -12.57 -5.94
C LYS A 123 4.86 -12.48 -4.85
N TYR A 124 4.29 -13.63 -4.47
CA TYR A 124 3.27 -13.71 -3.43
C TYR A 124 3.75 -13.12 -2.09
N THR A 125 4.95 -13.47 -1.64
CA THR A 125 5.51 -12.94 -0.40
C THR A 125 5.72 -11.42 -0.48
N LYS A 126 6.09 -10.90 -1.65
CA LYS A 126 6.22 -9.44 -1.87
C LYS A 126 4.87 -8.74 -1.84
N ASP A 127 3.85 -9.31 -2.45
CA ASP A 127 2.50 -8.75 -2.41
C ASP A 127 1.95 -8.74 -0.98
N LEU A 128 2.15 -9.81 -0.20
CA LEU A 128 1.81 -9.85 1.22
C LEU A 128 2.55 -8.79 2.04
N GLU A 129 3.85 -8.58 1.80
CA GLU A 129 4.61 -7.52 2.48
C GLU A 129 4.03 -6.14 2.19
N LEU A 130 3.66 -5.86 0.93
CA LEU A 130 3.05 -4.60 0.53
C LEU A 130 1.67 -4.40 1.16
N GLN A 131 0.82 -5.42 1.14
CA GLN A 131 -0.49 -5.39 1.78
C GLN A 131 -0.38 -5.17 3.29
N ASN A 132 0.53 -5.89 3.97
CA ASN A 132 0.77 -5.74 5.40
C ASN A 132 1.29 -4.34 5.75
N LYS A 133 2.17 -3.75 4.93
CA LYS A 133 2.61 -2.35 5.09
C LYS A 133 1.44 -1.40 4.95
N GLY A 134 0.59 -1.58 3.93
CA GLY A 134 -0.62 -0.79 3.73
C GLY A 134 -1.60 -0.88 4.90
N ASN A 135 -1.87 -2.09 5.40
CA ASN A 135 -2.77 -2.32 6.53
C ASN A 135 -2.22 -1.73 7.84
N ARG A 136 -0.92 -1.88 8.12
CA ARG A 136 -0.27 -1.25 9.29
C ARG A 136 -0.35 0.26 9.21
N PHE A 137 -0.16 0.81 8.03
CA PHE A 137 -0.25 2.24 7.76
C PHE A 137 -1.68 2.75 8.00
N ALA A 138 -2.68 2.09 7.44
CA ALA A 138 -4.09 2.43 7.67
C ALA A 138 -4.47 2.37 9.15
N ALA A 139 -4.07 1.30 9.86
CA ALA A 139 -4.31 1.15 11.31
C ALA A 139 -3.61 2.25 12.13
N ALA A 140 -2.39 2.64 11.77
CA ALA A 140 -1.71 3.75 12.42
C ALA A 140 -2.45 5.07 12.23
N LEU A 141 -2.98 5.34 11.03
CA LEU A 141 -3.80 6.53 10.76
C LEU A 141 -5.14 6.51 11.45
N ASP A 142 -5.75 5.34 11.63
CA ASP A 142 -7.00 5.22 12.39
C ASP A 142 -6.81 5.46 13.90
N SER A 143 -5.59 5.33 14.40
CA SER A 143 -5.25 5.55 15.82
C SER A 143 -4.94 7.01 16.16
N VAL A 144 -4.83 7.91 15.19
CA VAL A 144 -4.55 9.32 15.44
C VAL A 144 -5.83 10.14 15.56
N ASP A 145 -5.84 11.10 16.49
CA ASP A 145 -6.97 12.04 16.73
C ASP A 145 -7.00 13.19 15.70
N VAL A 146 -6.59 12.90 14.47
CA VAL A 146 -6.55 13.87 13.37
C VAL A 146 -7.26 13.27 12.16
N ALA A 147 -8.15 14.05 11.56
CA ALA A 147 -8.86 13.61 10.37
C ALA A 147 -7.94 13.68 9.14
N VAL A 148 -7.79 12.56 8.44
CA VAL A 148 -6.93 12.43 7.26
C VAL A 148 -7.74 11.91 6.09
N ILE A 149 -7.66 12.63 4.96
CA ILE A 149 -8.21 12.22 3.68
C ILE A 149 -7.09 12.29 2.65
N ILE A 150 -6.94 11.25 1.82
CA ILE A 150 -5.94 11.19 0.76
C ILE A 150 -6.65 11.03 -0.59
N THR A 151 -6.22 11.80 -1.58
CA THR A 151 -6.72 11.70 -2.95
C THR A 151 -5.61 11.32 -3.93
N ASP A 152 -6.00 10.75 -5.06
CA ASP A 152 -5.13 10.59 -6.22
C ASP A 152 -4.96 11.91 -7.00
N SER A 153 -4.22 11.86 -8.11
CA SER A 153 -4.01 13.00 -9.02
C SER A 153 -5.29 13.50 -9.72
N ASN A 154 -6.36 12.72 -9.71
CA ASN A 154 -7.68 13.07 -10.25
C ASN A 154 -8.67 13.51 -9.16
N GLU A 155 -8.17 13.87 -7.98
CA GLU A 155 -8.98 14.32 -6.83
C GLU A 155 -9.93 13.24 -6.27
N LYS A 156 -9.75 11.95 -6.65
CA LYS A 156 -10.55 10.85 -6.11
C LYS A 156 -9.98 10.38 -4.78
N VAL A 157 -10.84 10.20 -3.80
CA VAL A 157 -10.47 9.72 -2.46
C VAL A 157 -9.95 8.28 -2.54
N ILE A 158 -8.70 8.07 -2.14
CA ILE A 158 -8.07 6.74 -2.06
C ILE A 158 -7.91 6.25 -0.63
N PHE A 159 -7.97 7.17 0.34
CA PHE A 159 -7.92 6.84 1.76
C PHE A 159 -8.70 7.86 2.59
N MET A 160 -9.33 7.38 3.66
CA MET A 160 -10.01 8.18 4.67
C MET A 160 -9.94 7.44 6.00
N ASN A 161 -9.47 8.11 7.07
CA ASN A 161 -9.40 7.49 8.38
C ASN A 161 -10.70 7.68 9.18
N LYS A 162 -10.80 6.97 10.31
CA LYS A 162 -11.99 6.98 11.16
C LYS A 162 -12.33 8.36 11.69
N MET A 163 -11.33 9.17 12.05
CA MET A 163 -11.55 10.54 12.51
C MET A 163 -12.14 11.42 11.40
N ALA A 164 -11.73 11.24 10.14
CA ALA A 164 -12.31 11.96 9.02
C ALA A 164 -13.77 11.56 8.77
N GLU A 165 -14.15 10.28 8.93
CA GLU A 165 -15.56 9.86 8.90
C GLU A 165 -16.39 10.60 9.96
N THR A 166 -15.86 10.66 11.18
CA THR A 166 -16.55 11.33 12.31
C THR A 166 -16.70 12.84 12.07
N LEU A 167 -15.64 13.47 11.58
CA LEU A 167 -15.61 14.92 11.36
C LEU A 167 -16.52 15.36 10.20
N THR A 168 -16.53 14.59 9.09
CA THR A 168 -17.29 14.92 7.89
C THR A 168 -18.70 14.35 7.87
N GLY A 169 -18.98 13.35 8.70
CA GLY A 169 -20.24 12.58 8.68
C GLY A 169 -20.42 11.75 7.41
N CYS A 170 -19.34 11.48 6.68
CA CYS A 170 -19.32 10.64 5.48
C CYS A 170 -18.58 9.33 5.76
N LEU A 171 -19.18 8.20 5.44
CA LEU A 171 -18.51 6.91 5.59
C LEU A 171 -17.42 6.72 4.52
N LYS A 172 -16.30 6.11 4.91
CA LYS A 172 -15.19 5.78 4.01
C LYS A 172 -15.65 5.06 2.75
N GLN A 173 -16.56 4.09 2.89
CA GLN A 173 -17.10 3.32 1.76
C GLN A 173 -17.87 4.18 0.75
N GLU A 174 -18.49 5.27 1.21
CA GLU A 174 -19.21 6.20 0.35
C GLU A 174 -18.27 7.14 -0.42
N ALA A 175 -17.11 7.47 0.18
CA ALA A 175 -16.13 8.41 -0.37
C ALA A 175 -15.11 7.76 -1.30
N LEU A 176 -14.67 6.52 -1.02
CA LEU A 176 -13.62 5.84 -1.79
C LEU A 176 -13.93 5.77 -3.28
N GLY A 177 -12.94 6.11 -4.11
CA GLY A 177 -13.02 6.15 -5.57
C GLY A 177 -13.83 7.31 -6.14
N LYS A 178 -14.42 8.15 -5.28
CA LYS A 178 -15.21 9.32 -5.70
C LYS A 178 -14.46 10.62 -5.44
N ASP A 179 -14.95 11.70 -6.07
CA ASP A 179 -14.42 13.05 -5.88
C ASP A 179 -14.46 13.47 -4.40
N ILE A 180 -13.44 14.21 -3.94
CA ILE A 180 -13.31 14.64 -2.53
C ILE A 180 -14.53 15.41 -2.03
N SER A 181 -15.29 16.07 -2.91
CA SER A 181 -16.52 16.77 -2.55
C SER A 181 -17.58 15.84 -1.96
N VAL A 182 -17.54 14.53 -2.26
CA VAL A 182 -18.44 13.52 -1.68
C VAL A 182 -18.13 13.32 -0.19
N ALA A 183 -16.87 13.33 0.20
CA ALA A 183 -16.46 13.27 1.60
C ALA A 183 -17.00 14.47 2.41
N MET A 184 -17.28 15.59 1.71
CA MET A 184 -17.82 16.83 2.29
C MET A 184 -19.30 17.04 1.93
N LYS A 185 -20.07 15.96 1.75
CA LYS A 185 -21.48 16.02 1.29
C LYS A 185 -22.38 16.97 2.11
N ASN A 186 -22.13 17.06 3.41
CA ASN A 186 -22.91 17.88 4.33
C ASN A 186 -22.40 19.32 4.44
N SER A 187 -21.28 19.67 3.82
CA SER A 187 -20.66 21.01 3.87
C SER A 187 -21.16 21.90 2.73
N SER A 188 -20.95 23.22 2.88
CA SER A 188 -21.33 24.21 1.86
C SER A 188 -20.64 23.98 0.52
N SER A 189 -21.19 24.56 -0.54
CA SER A 189 -20.55 24.55 -1.87
C SER A 189 -19.19 25.23 -1.84
N GLU A 190 -19.07 26.31 -1.11
CA GLU A 190 -17.82 27.07 -0.95
C GLU A 190 -16.71 26.23 -0.33
N THR A 191 -17.04 25.40 0.70
CA THR A 191 -16.09 24.46 1.30
C THR A 191 -15.62 23.39 0.32
N LYS A 192 -16.53 22.83 -0.48
CA LYS A 192 -16.21 21.83 -1.51
C LYS A 192 -15.29 22.39 -2.57
N ASP A 193 -15.59 23.62 -3.04
CA ASP A 193 -14.79 24.30 -4.04
C ASP A 193 -13.41 24.70 -3.51
N ALA A 194 -13.34 25.16 -2.26
CA ALA A 194 -12.08 25.48 -1.58
C ALA A 194 -11.14 24.24 -1.50
N LEU A 195 -11.66 23.07 -1.15
CA LEU A 195 -10.87 21.84 -1.12
C LEU A 195 -10.37 21.42 -2.50
N LYS A 196 -11.19 21.55 -3.54
CA LYS A 196 -10.77 21.31 -4.92
C LYS A 196 -9.68 22.27 -5.37
N VAL A 197 -9.81 23.54 -5.04
CA VAL A 197 -8.76 24.53 -5.32
C VAL A 197 -7.47 24.16 -4.60
N LEU A 198 -7.53 23.80 -3.32
CA LEU A 198 -6.36 23.36 -2.56
C LEU A 198 -5.71 22.12 -3.17
N ALA A 199 -6.50 21.11 -3.57
CA ALA A 199 -5.98 19.92 -4.25
C ALA A 199 -5.25 20.28 -5.55
N LYS A 200 -5.88 21.12 -6.40
CA LYS A 200 -5.29 21.56 -7.67
C LYS A 200 -4.01 22.38 -7.49
N THR A 201 -3.97 23.26 -6.51
CA THR A 201 -2.79 24.06 -6.19
C THR A 201 -1.63 23.17 -5.78
N VAL A 202 -1.88 22.14 -4.96
CA VAL A 202 -0.86 21.21 -4.51
C VAL A 202 -0.38 20.31 -5.64
N VAL A 203 -1.30 19.85 -6.52
CA VAL A 203 -0.97 18.94 -7.63
C VAL A 203 -0.36 19.70 -8.83
N GLY A 204 -0.77 20.95 -9.09
CA GLY A 204 -0.41 21.72 -10.31
C GLY A 204 0.81 22.61 -10.17
N ASP A 205 1.10 23.14 -8.99
CA ASP A 205 2.14 24.17 -8.81
C ASP A 205 3.02 23.88 -7.58
N SER A 206 4.29 23.70 -7.79
CA SER A 206 5.40 23.77 -6.80
C SER A 206 5.27 23.01 -5.45
N GLY A 207 4.24 22.21 -5.22
CA GLY A 207 4.14 21.36 -4.01
C GLY A 207 4.09 22.12 -2.68
N GLN A 208 3.65 23.37 -2.66
CA GLN A 208 3.51 24.17 -1.44
C GLN A 208 2.33 23.67 -0.61
N SER A 209 2.59 23.34 0.65
CA SER A 209 1.54 23.05 1.64
C SER A 209 0.73 24.31 1.92
N GLY A 210 -0.60 24.25 1.80
CA GLY A 210 -1.52 25.33 2.14
C GLY A 210 -2.16 25.09 3.51
N ASP A 211 -2.33 26.14 4.30
CA ASP A 211 -3.19 26.16 5.48
C ASP A 211 -4.36 27.08 5.21
N SER A 212 -5.57 26.54 5.24
CA SER A 212 -6.78 27.32 5.00
C SER A 212 -7.87 26.91 6.02
N PRO A 213 -8.41 27.87 6.77
CA PRO A 213 -9.56 27.59 7.60
C PRO A 213 -10.80 27.38 6.72
N ILE A 214 -11.49 26.28 6.92
CA ILE A 214 -12.76 25.96 6.28
C ILE A 214 -13.82 25.57 7.29
N ALA A 215 -15.08 25.75 6.93
CA ALA A 215 -16.21 25.30 7.74
C ALA A 215 -16.70 23.94 7.22
N ILE A 216 -16.66 22.91 8.08
CA ILE A 216 -17.18 21.59 7.76
C ILE A 216 -18.45 21.33 8.54
N SER A 217 -19.49 20.86 7.87
CA SER A 217 -20.72 20.38 8.51
C SER A 217 -20.76 18.86 8.47
N ASN A 218 -21.07 18.24 9.62
CA ASN A 218 -21.27 16.79 9.74
C ASN A 218 -22.75 16.38 9.89
N GLY A 219 -23.67 17.32 9.68
CA GLY A 219 -25.12 17.12 9.88
C GLY A 219 -25.59 17.35 11.33
N ALA A 220 -24.69 17.39 12.32
CA ALA A 220 -25.01 17.73 13.71
C ALA A 220 -24.67 19.19 14.05
N GLY A 221 -23.89 19.86 13.19
CA GLY A 221 -23.48 21.26 13.36
C GLY A 221 -22.37 21.65 12.40
N GLU A 222 -22.04 22.94 12.39
CA GLU A 222 -20.94 23.50 11.61
C GLU A 222 -19.70 23.65 12.50
N ASN A 223 -18.61 23.00 12.10
CA ASN A 223 -17.32 23.05 12.78
C ASN A 223 -16.33 23.82 11.91
N LYS A 224 -15.69 24.83 12.48
CA LYS A 224 -14.52 25.46 11.82
C LYS A 224 -13.33 24.53 12.02
N VAL A 225 -12.67 24.16 10.94
CA VAL A 225 -11.47 23.34 10.95
C VAL A 225 -10.34 24.00 10.16
N SER A 226 -9.12 23.77 10.55
CA SER A 226 -7.95 24.10 9.78
C SER A 226 -7.62 22.91 8.87
N VAL A 227 -7.38 23.18 7.60
CA VAL A 227 -7.00 22.16 6.61
C VAL A 227 -5.59 22.40 6.16
N ASN A 228 -4.72 21.46 6.44
CA ASN A 228 -3.36 21.42 5.92
C ASN A 228 -3.31 20.43 4.76
N THR A 229 -2.71 20.83 3.65
CA THR A 229 -2.59 20.02 2.45
C THR A 229 -1.14 19.69 2.15
N PHE A 230 -0.87 18.45 1.74
CA PHE A 230 0.47 17.95 1.44
C PHE A 230 0.46 17.18 0.12
N PRO A 231 1.42 17.43 -0.80
CA PRO A 231 1.54 16.63 -2.01
C PRO A 231 1.98 15.20 -1.69
N ILE A 232 1.39 14.21 -2.36
CA ILE A 232 1.86 12.83 -2.35
C ILE A 232 2.73 12.61 -3.57
N LEU A 233 3.96 12.15 -3.37
CA LEU A 233 4.93 11.97 -4.44
C LEU A 233 5.14 10.50 -4.77
N THR A 234 5.34 10.22 -6.06
CA THR A 234 5.91 8.94 -6.52
C THR A 234 7.40 8.87 -6.22
N VAL A 235 7.99 7.67 -6.39
CA VAL A 235 9.43 7.43 -6.29
C VAL A 235 10.25 8.37 -7.19
N ASN A 236 9.65 8.81 -8.32
CA ASN A 236 10.28 9.72 -9.29
C ASN A 236 9.97 11.20 -9.01
N ASN A 237 9.59 11.57 -7.78
CA ASN A 237 9.24 12.93 -7.37
C ASN A 237 8.08 13.59 -8.15
N LYS A 238 7.27 12.82 -8.88
CA LYS A 238 6.05 13.33 -9.50
C LYS A 238 4.92 13.33 -8.48
N ILE A 239 4.13 14.39 -8.45
CA ILE A 239 2.96 14.47 -7.59
C ILE A 239 1.91 13.47 -8.09
N ASN A 240 1.46 12.58 -7.21
CA ASN A 240 0.47 11.53 -7.50
C ASN A 240 -0.83 11.70 -6.70
N GLY A 241 -0.95 12.78 -5.97
CA GLY A 241 -2.13 13.06 -5.16
C GLY A 241 -1.90 14.09 -4.08
N CYS A 242 -2.88 14.23 -3.20
CA CYS A 242 -2.86 15.18 -2.10
C CYS A 242 -3.37 14.53 -0.81
N ALA A 243 -2.68 14.78 0.31
CA ALA A 243 -3.16 14.46 1.64
C ALA A 243 -3.75 15.71 2.29
N PHE A 244 -4.97 15.59 2.82
CA PHE A 244 -5.68 16.60 3.58
C PHE A 244 -5.69 16.21 5.04
N VAL A 245 -5.18 17.08 5.89
CA VAL A 245 -5.15 16.92 7.33
C VAL A 245 -6.05 17.97 7.94
N LEU A 246 -7.14 17.55 8.57
CA LEU A 246 -8.15 18.44 9.12
C LEU A 246 -8.07 18.39 10.65
N SER A 247 -7.94 19.55 11.28
CA SER A 247 -7.88 19.71 12.72
C SER A 247 -8.92 20.72 13.20
N GLY A 248 -9.57 20.44 14.35
CA GLY A 248 -10.57 21.34 14.92
C GLY A 248 -9.98 22.69 15.34
N SER A 249 -10.66 23.79 15.04
CA SER A 249 -10.21 25.17 15.30
C SER A 249 -10.25 25.59 16.77
N GLY A 250 -10.49 24.66 17.70
CA GLY A 250 -10.60 24.93 19.14
C GLY A 250 -9.32 24.76 19.96
N ARG A 251 -8.26 24.24 19.39
CA ARG A 251 -6.93 24.15 20.01
C ARG A 251 -5.90 24.65 19.01
N PRO A 252 -5.24 25.79 19.27
CA PRO A 252 -3.98 26.05 18.57
C PRO A 252 -3.06 24.84 18.85
N PRO A 253 -2.32 24.33 17.86
CA PRO A 253 -1.38 23.25 18.10
C PRO A 253 -0.40 23.71 19.18
N GLN A 254 -0.61 23.22 20.41
CA GLN A 254 0.38 23.40 21.46
C GLN A 254 1.60 22.55 21.10
N ALA A 255 2.75 23.17 21.08
CA ALA A 255 3.99 22.69 20.47
C ALA A 255 4.54 21.34 20.95
N ASP A 256 3.86 20.64 21.89
CA ASP A 256 4.36 19.41 22.53
C ASP A 256 3.32 18.29 22.71
N THR A 257 2.22 18.27 21.97
CA THR A 257 1.22 17.21 22.12
C THR A 257 1.59 15.94 21.36
N ALA A 258 1.17 14.78 21.89
CA ALA A 258 1.32 13.47 21.23
C ALA A 258 0.76 13.45 19.79
N THR A 259 -0.26 14.29 19.53
CA THR A 259 -0.90 14.48 18.22
C THR A 259 0.07 15.03 17.16
N ASP A 260 0.89 16.01 17.52
CA ASP A 260 1.90 16.58 16.61
C ASP A 260 3.00 15.56 16.28
N LYS A 261 3.40 14.74 17.26
CA LYS A 261 4.38 13.65 17.02
C LYS A 261 3.81 12.58 16.11
N ASN A 262 2.54 12.23 16.26
CA ASN A 262 1.87 11.24 15.42
C ASN A 262 1.69 11.75 13.99
N LEU A 263 1.29 13.02 13.82
CA LEU A 263 1.20 13.66 12.51
C LEU A 263 2.60 13.75 11.84
N PHE A 264 3.62 14.12 12.62
CA PHE A 264 5.00 14.16 12.15
C PHE A 264 5.50 12.78 11.68
N ASN A 265 5.30 11.74 12.49
CA ASN A 265 5.63 10.36 12.12
C ASN A 265 4.86 9.89 10.90
N PHE A 266 3.61 10.31 10.74
CA PHE A 266 2.79 10.04 9.56
C PHE A 266 3.37 10.65 8.29
N LEU A 267 3.70 11.93 8.33
CA LEU A 267 4.30 12.63 7.20
C LEU A 267 5.69 12.05 6.86
N GLU A 268 6.49 11.72 7.87
CA GLU A 268 7.78 11.04 7.66
C GLU A 268 7.60 9.69 6.96
N ASN A 269 6.61 8.89 7.33
CA ASN A 269 6.36 7.59 6.69
C ASN A 269 5.90 7.70 5.22
N ILE A 270 5.11 8.72 4.89
CA ILE A 270 4.70 8.98 3.49
C ILE A 270 5.89 9.42 2.63
N TYR A 271 6.81 10.19 3.19
CA TYR A 271 7.90 10.84 2.45
C TYR A 271 9.28 10.28 2.75
N ALA A 272 9.39 9.19 3.54
CA ALA A 272 10.63 8.64 4.09
C ALA A 272 11.74 8.33 3.07
N ASN A 273 11.42 8.25 1.79
CA ASN A 273 12.41 7.89 0.77
C ASN A 273 13.25 9.07 0.26
N ASN A 274 12.78 10.33 0.33
CA ASN A 274 13.47 11.46 -0.32
C ASN A 274 13.47 12.77 0.48
N SER A 275 12.82 12.85 1.63
CA SER A 275 12.70 14.08 2.42
C SER A 275 12.34 13.78 3.87
N PHE A 276 12.54 14.76 4.75
CA PHE A 276 11.94 14.76 6.07
C PHE A 276 11.24 16.11 6.35
N PHE A 277 10.42 16.13 7.39
CA PHE A 277 9.68 17.32 7.78
C PHE A 277 10.29 18.00 8.97
N ILE A 278 10.29 19.31 8.94
CA ILE A 278 10.77 20.19 10.01
C ILE A 278 9.60 21.05 10.48
N LYS A 279 9.40 21.12 11.78
CA LYS A 279 8.42 22.06 12.36
C LYS A 279 9.07 23.45 12.46
N LYS A 280 8.53 24.43 11.74
CA LYS A 280 8.93 25.84 11.80
C LYS A 280 7.70 26.69 12.01
N ASP A 281 7.63 27.52 13.06
CA ASP A 281 6.55 28.48 13.32
C ASP A 281 5.14 27.87 13.22
N SER A 282 4.90 26.73 13.87
CA SER A 282 3.65 25.98 13.85
C SER A 282 3.27 25.34 12.49
N ARG A 283 4.17 25.32 11.52
CA ARG A 283 3.99 24.67 10.22
C ARG A 283 5.03 23.57 10.04
N PHE A 284 4.63 22.51 9.32
CA PHE A 284 5.59 21.50 8.87
C PHE A 284 6.15 21.94 7.51
N VAL A 285 7.46 22.09 7.44
CA VAL A 285 8.20 22.40 6.21
C VAL A 285 8.90 21.13 5.75
N ARG A 286 8.65 20.74 4.52
CA ARG A 286 9.34 19.63 3.89
C ARG A 286 10.72 20.03 3.42
N VAL A 287 11.73 19.24 3.76
CA VAL A 287 13.11 19.41 3.31
C VAL A 287 13.50 18.17 2.51
N ASN A 288 13.68 18.33 1.19
CA ASN A 288 14.14 17.24 0.35
C ASN A 288 15.62 16.97 0.59
N PHE A 289 16.01 15.69 0.61
CA PHE A 289 17.42 15.32 0.80
C PHE A 289 18.34 15.89 -0.28
N GLN A 290 17.84 16.03 -1.51
CA GLN A 290 18.61 16.60 -2.63
C GLN A 290 18.90 18.10 -2.48
N ASP A 291 18.08 18.81 -1.69
CA ASP A 291 18.23 20.24 -1.46
C ASP A 291 19.20 20.54 -0.30
N ILE A 292 19.56 19.53 0.49
CA ILE A 292 20.45 19.70 1.64
C ILE A 292 21.90 19.80 1.16
N LEU A 293 22.54 20.92 1.47
CA LEU A 293 23.95 21.14 1.19
C LEU A 293 24.83 20.56 2.29
N TRP A 294 24.51 20.90 3.55
CA TRP A 294 25.18 20.33 4.73
C TRP A 294 24.32 20.45 5.97
N ILE A 295 24.67 19.67 6.96
CA ILE A 295 24.05 19.61 8.27
C ILE A 295 25.15 19.78 9.31
N GLU A 296 24.96 20.69 10.25
CA GLU A 296 25.93 20.95 11.33
C GLU A 296 25.27 20.90 12.72
N ALA A 297 25.98 20.41 13.70
CA ALA A 297 25.54 20.44 15.10
C ALA A 297 25.98 21.73 15.78
N LEU A 298 25.05 22.33 16.53
CA LEU A 298 25.32 23.49 17.38
C LEU A 298 24.68 23.24 18.76
N ASP A 299 25.45 22.79 19.72
CA ASP A 299 25.01 22.37 21.06
C ASP A 299 23.84 21.36 21.00
N ASN A 300 22.66 21.74 21.46
CA ASN A 300 21.45 20.94 21.46
C ASN A 300 20.61 21.10 20.17
N TYR A 301 21.16 21.78 19.17
CA TYR A 301 20.48 22.07 17.91
C TYR A 301 21.23 21.48 16.74
N VAL A 302 20.50 21.18 15.69
CA VAL A 302 21.03 20.82 14.37
C VAL A 302 20.58 21.88 13.38
N ILE A 303 21.54 22.38 12.60
CA ILE A 303 21.31 23.36 11.57
C ILE A 303 21.39 22.67 10.20
N ILE A 304 20.36 22.79 9.40
CA ILE A 304 20.28 22.24 8.04
C ILE A 304 20.32 23.42 7.07
N LYS A 305 21.26 23.40 6.13
CA LYS A 305 21.36 24.41 5.08
C LYS A 305 21.05 23.78 3.71
N THR A 306 20.23 24.49 2.95
CA THR A 306 19.72 24.01 1.67
C THR A 306 20.22 24.84 0.50
N SER A 307 20.13 24.28 -0.71
CA SER A 307 20.50 24.92 -1.98
C SER A 307 19.71 26.20 -2.25
N ASN A 308 18.48 26.28 -1.73
CA ASN A 308 17.60 27.47 -1.85
C ASN A 308 18.01 28.63 -0.90
N LYS A 309 19.16 28.50 -0.22
CA LYS A 309 19.64 29.44 0.80
C LYS A 309 18.74 29.50 2.05
N GLU A 310 17.87 28.54 2.26
CA GLU A 310 17.11 28.39 3.49
C GLU A 310 17.94 27.70 4.57
N GLN A 311 17.70 28.10 5.81
CA GLN A 311 18.33 27.52 6.99
C GLN A 311 17.25 27.09 7.98
N PHE A 312 17.36 25.85 8.43
CA PHE A 312 16.44 25.28 9.41
C PHE A 312 17.20 24.92 10.67
N ILE A 313 16.70 25.35 11.83
CA ILE A 313 17.27 25.06 13.15
C ILE A 313 16.32 24.12 13.88
N LEU A 314 16.83 22.96 14.27
CA LEU A 314 16.05 21.89 14.91
C LEU A 314 16.62 21.62 16.30
N HIS A 315 15.74 21.49 17.29
CA HIS A 315 16.11 20.94 18.59
C HIS A 315 16.15 19.41 18.48
N SER A 316 17.30 18.87 18.09
CA SER A 316 17.50 17.44 17.86
C SER A 316 19.00 17.12 17.97
N SER A 317 19.32 15.84 18.20
CA SER A 317 20.71 15.40 18.15
C SER A 317 21.13 15.08 16.70
N MET A 318 22.43 15.21 16.39
CA MET A 318 22.99 14.81 15.09
C MET A 318 22.72 13.31 14.81
N LYS A 319 22.77 12.47 15.85
CA LYS A 319 22.49 11.03 15.74
C LYS A 319 21.06 10.74 15.29
N ASP A 320 20.08 11.52 15.77
CA ASP A 320 18.66 11.35 15.39
C ASP A 320 18.42 11.81 13.95
N ILE A 321 19.14 12.84 13.50
CA ILE A 321 19.07 13.30 12.10
C ILE A 321 19.78 12.30 11.18
N GLU A 322 20.96 11.81 11.56
CA GLU A 322 21.72 10.83 10.79
C GLU A 322 20.90 9.53 10.55
N ALA A 323 20.14 9.08 11.56
CA ALA A 323 19.25 7.93 11.43
C ALA A 323 18.10 8.10 10.40
N LYS A 324 17.79 9.34 10.04
CA LYS A 324 16.73 9.70 9.07
C LYS A 324 17.26 9.95 7.66
N LEU A 325 18.58 10.09 7.50
CA LEU A 325 19.20 10.38 6.22
C LEU A 325 19.53 9.09 5.47
N PRO A 326 19.35 9.05 4.13
CA PRO A 326 19.76 7.91 3.34
C PRO A 326 21.28 7.77 3.35
N PRO A 327 21.83 6.62 3.78
CA PRO A 327 23.27 6.45 4.01
C PRO A 327 24.12 6.53 2.74
N LEU A 328 23.50 6.38 1.57
CA LEU A 328 24.19 6.50 0.27
C LEU A 328 24.39 7.96 -0.18
N ASN A 329 23.66 8.92 0.38
CA ASN A 329 23.64 10.31 -0.08
C ASN A 329 24.37 11.25 0.88
N PHE A 330 24.63 10.81 2.09
CA PHE A 330 25.27 11.63 3.14
C PHE A 330 26.43 10.90 3.77
N ALA A 331 27.51 11.65 4.00
CA ALA A 331 28.69 11.17 4.71
C ALA A 331 28.95 12.06 5.93
N ARG A 332 29.22 11.43 7.07
CA ARG A 332 29.67 12.15 8.27
C ARG A 332 31.15 12.44 8.16
N ILE A 333 31.55 13.71 8.30
CA ILE A 333 32.94 14.15 8.15
C ILE A 333 33.61 14.51 9.48
N HIS A 334 32.83 14.59 10.55
CA HIS A 334 33.33 14.84 11.93
C HIS A 334 32.52 14.06 12.97
#